data_62439cd71c8baaf245f838bc3c315563
#
_entry.id   62439cd71c8baaf245f838bc3c315563
#
_cell.length_a   1.000
_cell.length_b   1.000
_cell.length_c   1.000
_cell.angle_alpha   90.00
_cell.angle_beta   90.00
_cell.angle_gamma   90.00
#
_symmetry.space_group_name_H-M   'P 1'
#
loop_
_entity.id
_entity.type
_entity.pdbx_description
1 polymer ?
#
loop_
_entity_poly.entity_id
_entity_poly.type
_entity_poly.pdbx_seq_one_letter_code
_entity_poly.pdbx_strand_id
1 'polypeptide(L)'
;MHINTTVKAEKETKRFRLIRNCMFLSGLSVFAQLYLFQPMLSELCTSFRITPAMSSLAVSVSTIGMAAGLFVFAFKADSLSRHRLMGVALVLSSALTVLSAFAWNFPLLLVINFLKGAVLSGVSAVALAYLSEEVDASVIGLAISLYLSGNTVGGMAGRVMGTLLSGWSNWRYAALAIGLVSLILGIVFICKIPRSENFAPSSVDVRKRVGDMGRFLNKITFLGMFLVAALAMGHL
;
A
#
# COMPACT_ATOMS: atom_id res chain seq x y z
N MET A 1 6.96 -37.87 13.63
CA MET A 1 5.95 -36.80 13.67
C MET A 1 6.68 -35.54 14.18
N HIS A 2 7.30 -34.77 13.25
CA HIS A 2 7.95 -33.48 13.61
C HIS A 2 6.85 -32.45 13.83
N ILE A 3 6.61 -32.12 15.10
CA ILE A 3 5.82 -30.96 15.45
C ILE A 3 6.68 -29.74 15.09
N ASN A 4 6.47 -29.18 13.90
CA ASN A 4 7.00 -27.86 13.56
C ASN A 4 6.27 -26.84 14.47
N THR A 5 6.86 -26.58 15.63
CA THR A 5 6.45 -25.46 16.48
C THR A 5 6.75 -24.18 15.70
N THR A 6 5.73 -23.63 15.08
CA THR A 6 5.79 -22.32 14.43
C THR A 6 6.10 -21.27 15.51
N VAL A 7 7.35 -20.77 15.53
CA VAL A 7 7.78 -19.78 16.52
C VAL A 7 7.26 -18.42 16.05
N LYS A 8 6.10 -18.01 16.58
CA LYS A 8 5.54 -16.69 16.35
C LYS A 8 6.22 -15.65 17.22
N ALA A 9 6.26 -14.41 16.74
CA ALA A 9 6.92 -13.31 17.45
C ALA A 9 6.07 -12.83 18.63
N GLU A 10 6.59 -12.97 19.85
CA GLU A 10 5.98 -12.53 21.10
C GLU A 10 6.34 -11.08 21.44
N LYS A 11 5.56 -10.43 22.33
CA LYS A 11 5.56 -9.00 22.64
C LYS A 11 6.94 -8.36 22.85
N GLU A 12 7.83 -8.99 23.58
CA GLU A 12 9.12 -8.39 23.97
C GLU A 12 10.30 -8.84 23.12
N THR A 13 10.04 -9.68 22.11
CA THR A 13 11.10 -10.21 21.27
C THR A 13 11.64 -9.14 20.32
N LYS A 14 12.95 -9.22 20.02
CA LYS A 14 13.59 -8.38 18.99
C LYS A 14 12.88 -8.52 17.63
N ARG A 15 12.41 -9.74 17.31
CA ARG A 15 11.67 -10.04 16.10
C ARG A 15 10.37 -9.26 16.02
N PHE A 16 9.56 -9.24 17.09
CA PHE A 16 8.32 -8.47 17.15
C PHE A 16 8.56 -6.97 16.94
N ARG A 17 9.57 -6.41 17.62
CA ARG A 17 9.91 -4.98 17.48
C ARG A 17 10.30 -4.62 16.04
N LEU A 18 11.04 -5.49 15.35
CA LEU A 18 11.40 -5.30 13.93
C LEU A 18 10.17 -5.37 13.03
N ILE A 19 9.32 -6.40 13.18
CA ILE A 19 8.07 -6.56 12.41
C ILE A 19 7.21 -5.31 12.58
N ARG A 20 6.92 -4.94 13.82
CA ARG A 20 6.10 -3.78 14.16
C ARG A 20 6.58 -2.49 13.51
N ASN A 21 7.87 -2.17 13.64
CA ASN A 21 8.45 -0.95 13.10
C ASN A 21 8.48 -0.97 11.56
N CYS A 22 8.83 -2.10 10.95
CA CYS A 22 8.79 -2.25 9.49
C CYS A 22 7.37 -2.10 8.95
N MET A 23 6.37 -2.67 9.62
CA MET A 23 4.98 -2.56 9.22
C MET A 23 4.45 -1.13 9.31
N PHE A 24 4.78 -0.41 10.39
CA PHE A 24 4.47 1.01 10.53
C PHE A 24 5.07 1.84 9.38
N LEU A 25 6.37 1.64 9.10
CA LEU A 25 7.09 2.35 8.03
C LEU A 25 6.54 2.00 6.64
N SER A 26 6.14 0.74 6.43
CA SER A 26 5.52 0.33 5.15
C SER A 26 4.19 1.02 4.93
N GLY A 27 3.33 1.07 5.95
CA GLY A 27 2.06 1.78 5.90
C GLY A 27 2.24 3.27 5.63
N LEU A 28 3.18 3.90 6.35
CA LEU A 28 3.54 5.30 6.15
C LEU A 28 3.98 5.57 4.72
N SER A 29 4.88 4.75 4.17
CA SER A 29 5.39 4.92 2.81
C SER A 29 4.31 4.72 1.74
N VAL A 30 3.46 3.68 1.89
CA VAL A 30 2.37 3.37 0.93
C VAL A 30 1.40 4.55 0.81
N PHE A 31 0.90 5.04 1.94
CA PHE A 31 -0.13 6.06 1.95
C PHE A 31 0.41 7.46 1.67
N ALA A 32 1.66 7.76 2.03
CA ALA A 32 2.31 9.00 1.63
C ALA A 32 2.41 9.11 0.10
N GLN A 33 2.78 8.04 -0.58
CA GLN A 33 2.84 7.99 -2.04
C GLN A 33 1.45 8.02 -2.71
N LEU A 34 0.46 7.35 -2.11
CA LEU A 34 -0.89 7.27 -2.67
C LEU A 34 -1.57 8.65 -2.69
N TYR A 35 -1.45 9.40 -1.59
CA TYR A 35 -2.11 10.69 -1.44
C TYR A 35 -1.27 11.91 -1.83
N LEU A 36 -0.05 11.70 -2.33
CA LEU A 36 0.89 12.75 -2.72
C LEU A 36 0.28 13.83 -3.62
N PHE A 37 -0.44 13.45 -4.68
CA PHE A 37 -0.97 14.39 -5.66
C PHE A 37 -2.28 15.06 -5.25
N GLN A 38 -2.92 14.63 -4.16
CA GLN A 38 -4.21 15.16 -3.75
C GLN A 38 -4.20 16.68 -3.47
N PRO A 39 -3.19 17.24 -2.78
CA PRO A 39 -3.15 18.69 -2.54
C PRO A 39 -2.63 19.51 -3.73
N MET A 40 -2.05 18.85 -4.76
CA MET A 40 -1.37 19.55 -5.87
C MET A 40 -2.21 19.65 -7.15
N LEU A 41 -3.54 19.41 -7.06
CA LEU A 41 -4.39 19.36 -8.25
C LEU A 41 -4.40 20.69 -9.02
N SER A 42 -4.39 21.82 -8.32
CA SER A 42 -4.31 23.15 -8.93
C SER A 42 -2.99 23.40 -9.66
N GLU A 43 -1.88 22.92 -9.12
CA GLU A 43 -0.58 23.03 -9.76
C GLU A 43 -0.48 22.16 -11.03
N LEU A 44 -1.10 20.97 -10.99
CA LEU A 44 -1.20 20.11 -12.18
C LEU A 44 -2.04 20.78 -13.29
N CYS A 45 -3.13 21.50 -12.91
CA CYS A 45 -3.91 22.28 -13.86
C CYS A 45 -3.04 23.31 -14.61
N THR A 46 -2.27 24.08 -13.87
CA THR A 46 -1.40 25.12 -14.45
C THR A 46 -0.25 24.53 -15.24
N SER A 47 0.42 23.49 -14.71
CA SER A 47 1.59 22.87 -15.33
C SER A 47 1.28 22.18 -16.66
N PHE A 48 0.14 21.51 -16.75
CA PHE A 48 -0.27 20.75 -17.93
C PHE A 48 -1.35 21.44 -18.77
N ARG A 49 -1.82 22.62 -18.35
CA ARG A 49 -2.92 23.38 -18.99
C ARG A 49 -4.18 22.55 -19.16
N ILE A 50 -4.59 21.88 -18.10
CA ILE A 50 -5.76 20.99 -18.05
C ILE A 50 -6.83 21.54 -17.10
N THR A 51 -8.05 21.02 -17.22
CA THR A 51 -9.17 21.42 -16.35
C THR A 51 -9.03 20.78 -14.95
N PRO A 52 -9.64 21.37 -13.89
CA PRO A 52 -9.67 20.76 -12.56
C PRO A 52 -10.26 19.35 -12.54
N ALA A 53 -11.27 19.09 -13.36
CA ALA A 53 -11.84 17.76 -13.51
C ALA A 53 -10.82 16.74 -14.06
N MET A 54 -9.98 17.16 -15.01
CA MET A 54 -8.92 16.29 -15.51
C MET A 54 -7.82 16.08 -14.48
N SER A 55 -7.42 17.10 -13.73
CA SER A 55 -6.34 16.96 -12.73
C SER A 55 -6.69 15.95 -11.64
N SER A 56 -7.96 15.83 -11.24
CA SER A 56 -8.42 14.86 -10.26
C SER A 56 -8.16 13.39 -10.70
N LEU A 57 -8.05 13.14 -12.01
CA LEU A 57 -7.69 11.82 -12.53
C LEU A 57 -6.31 11.36 -12.03
N ALA A 58 -5.39 12.27 -11.70
CA ALA A 58 -4.10 11.90 -11.15
C ALA A 58 -4.21 11.09 -9.84
N VAL A 59 -5.21 11.41 -9.01
CA VAL A 59 -5.51 10.67 -7.77
C VAL A 59 -6.40 9.46 -8.05
N SER A 60 -7.47 9.65 -8.80
CA SER A 60 -8.45 8.58 -9.10
C SER A 60 -7.80 7.39 -9.79
N VAL A 61 -6.93 7.64 -10.77
CA VAL A 61 -6.23 6.58 -11.51
C VAL A 61 -5.27 5.80 -10.61
N SER A 62 -4.61 6.44 -9.64
CA SER A 62 -3.80 5.73 -8.63
C SER A 62 -4.65 4.79 -7.78
N THR A 63 -5.83 5.25 -7.35
CA THR A 63 -6.77 4.45 -6.55
C THR A 63 -7.34 3.28 -7.37
N ILE A 64 -7.70 3.53 -8.64
CA ILE A 64 -8.15 2.48 -9.57
C ILE A 64 -7.03 1.45 -9.79
N GLY A 65 -5.79 1.91 -10.00
CA GLY A 65 -4.63 1.03 -10.10
C GLY A 65 -4.44 0.16 -8.85
N MET A 66 -4.61 0.75 -7.66
CA MET A 66 -4.53 0.02 -6.39
C MET A 66 -5.66 -1.03 -6.27
N ALA A 67 -6.89 -0.69 -6.65
CA ALA A 67 -8.00 -1.63 -6.65
C ALA A 67 -7.78 -2.80 -7.63
N ALA A 68 -7.33 -2.50 -8.85
CA ALA A 68 -6.97 -3.51 -9.85
C ALA A 68 -5.83 -4.42 -9.36
N GLY A 69 -4.80 -3.84 -8.75
CA GLY A 69 -3.69 -4.60 -8.18
C GLY A 69 -4.11 -5.46 -7.00
N LEU A 70 -4.97 -4.98 -6.10
CA LEU A 70 -5.54 -5.78 -5.01
C LEU A 70 -6.29 -7.00 -5.55
N PHE A 71 -7.07 -6.82 -6.62
CA PHE A 71 -7.75 -7.93 -7.28
C PHE A 71 -6.76 -8.98 -7.82
N VAL A 72 -5.69 -8.56 -8.48
CA VAL A 72 -4.63 -9.47 -8.98
C VAL A 72 -3.92 -10.18 -7.84
N PHE A 73 -3.55 -9.46 -6.78
CA PHE A 73 -2.86 -10.05 -5.63
C PHE A 73 -3.76 -10.94 -4.78
N ALA A 74 -5.08 -10.76 -4.79
CA ALA A 74 -6.01 -11.69 -4.15
C ALA A 74 -5.83 -13.14 -4.65
N PHE A 75 -5.39 -13.32 -5.89
CA PHE A 75 -5.13 -14.64 -6.47
C PHE A 75 -3.67 -15.10 -6.36
N LYS A 76 -2.72 -14.16 -6.42
CA LYS A 76 -1.28 -14.49 -6.51
C LYS A 76 -0.55 -14.39 -5.17
N ALA A 77 -1.10 -13.72 -4.18
CA ALA A 77 -0.40 -13.45 -2.93
C ALA A 77 0.01 -14.72 -2.17
N ASP A 78 -0.77 -15.79 -2.25
CA ASP A 78 -0.49 -17.04 -1.54
C ASP A 78 0.62 -17.89 -2.17
N SER A 79 1.05 -17.56 -3.39
CA SER A 79 2.19 -18.21 -4.04
C SER A 79 3.52 -17.49 -3.82
N LEU A 80 3.48 -16.26 -3.29
CA LEU A 80 4.64 -15.39 -3.14
C LEU A 80 4.97 -15.17 -1.66
N SER A 81 6.25 -15.21 -1.31
CA SER A 81 6.68 -14.91 0.06
C SER A 81 6.35 -13.47 0.43
N ARG A 82 5.58 -13.30 1.53
CA ARG A 82 4.97 -12.04 1.95
C ARG A 82 6.00 -10.90 2.07
N HIS A 83 7.11 -11.13 2.81
CA HIS A 83 8.14 -10.12 3.03
C HIS A 83 8.82 -9.65 1.73
N ARG A 84 9.06 -10.57 0.77
CA ARG A 84 9.66 -10.22 -0.53
C ARG A 84 8.70 -9.40 -1.38
N LEU A 85 7.44 -9.82 -1.45
CA LEU A 85 6.42 -9.10 -2.21
C LEU A 85 6.27 -7.66 -1.71
N MET A 86 6.16 -7.49 -0.38
CA MET A 86 6.06 -6.16 0.23
C MET A 86 7.31 -5.30 -0.05
N GLY A 87 8.50 -5.86 0.12
CA GLY A 87 9.75 -5.14 -0.12
C GLY A 87 9.90 -4.68 -1.57
N VAL A 88 9.68 -5.59 -2.53
CA VAL A 88 9.73 -5.26 -3.97
C VAL A 88 8.67 -4.23 -4.33
N ALA A 89 7.45 -4.37 -3.82
CA ALA A 89 6.38 -3.42 -4.06
C ALA A 89 6.72 -2.01 -3.53
N LEU A 90 7.30 -1.90 -2.33
CA LEU A 90 7.74 -0.61 -1.77
C LEU A 90 8.81 0.07 -2.61
N VAL A 91 9.84 -0.66 -3.01
CA VAL A 91 10.94 -0.10 -3.82
C VAL A 91 10.45 0.29 -5.21
N LEU A 92 9.69 -0.58 -5.87
CA LEU A 92 9.20 -0.32 -7.22
C LEU A 92 8.20 0.84 -7.26
N SER A 93 7.28 0.92 -6.28
CA SER A 93 6.34 2.05 -6.19
C SER A 93 7.07 3.38 -5.92
N SER A 94 8.11 3.36 -5.08
CA SER A 94 8.91 4.54 -4.80
C SER A 94 9.70 4.99 -6.04
N ALA A 95 10.25 4.06 -6.80
CA ALA A 95 10.88 4.36 -8.09
C ALA A 95 9.89 4.98 -9.09
N LEU A 96 8.66 4.45 -9.16
CA LEU A 96 7.59 5.03 -9.98
C LEU A 96 7.18 6.43 -9.48
N THR A 97 7.21 6.67 -8.16
CA THR A 97 6.95 8.00 -7.60
C THR A 97 8.04 9.00 -7.98
N VAL A 98 9.31 8.60 -7.92
CA VAL A 98 10.43 9.41 -8.44
C VAL A 98 10.26 9.65 -9.94
N LEU A 99 9.92 8.63 -10.71
CA LEU A 99 9.72 8.73 -12.16
C LEU A 99 8.58 9.69 -12.52
N SER A 100 7.53 9.77 -11.69
CA SER A 100 6.40 10.68 -11.91
C SER A 100 6.82 12.15 -11.96
N ALA A 101 7.90 12.53 -11.25
CA ALA A 101 8.44 13.89 -11.28
C ALA A 101 9.00 14.29 -12.66
N PHE A 102 9.38 13.32 -13.48
CA PHE A 102 9.91 13.52 -14.84
C PHE A 102 8.83 13.40 -15.93
N ALA A 103 7.56 13.27 -15.57
CA ALA A 103 6.48 13.21 -16.54
C ALA A 103 6.40 14.51 -17.34
N TRP A 104 6.60 14.44 -18.66
CA TRP A 104 6.56 15.61 -19.57
C TRP A 104 5.16 15.94 -20.06
N ASN A 105 4.22 15.00 -19.97
CA ASN A 105 2.80 15.20 -20.28
C ASN A 105 1.89 14.53 -19.28
N PHE A 106 0.64 14.98 -19.24
CA PHE A 106 -0.34 14.49 -18.27
C PHE A 106 -0.74 13.02 -18.46
N PRO A 107 -0.94 12.49 -19.69
CA PRO A 107 -1.19 11.07 -19.91
C PRO A 107 -0.09 10.16 -19.36
N LEU A 108 1.17 10.52 -19.52
CA LEU A 108 2.30 9.77 -18.95
C LEU A 108 2.23 9.74 -17.41
N LEU A 109 1.91 10.88 -16.79
CA LEU A 109 1.69 10.95 -15.34
C LEU A 109 0.58 10.01 -14.90
N LEU A 110 -0.52 9.92 -15.64
CA LEU A 110 -1.63 9.01 -15.33
C LEU A 110 -1.19 7.54 -15.42
N VAL A 111 -0.45 7.15 -16.46
CA VAL A 111 0.07 5.78 -16.61
C VAL A 111 0.99 5.43 -15.45
N ILE A 112 1.93 6.31 -15.09
CA ILE A 112 2.84 6.10 -13.96
C ILE A 112 2.04 5.97 -12.66
N ASN A 113 1.04 6.81 -12.43
CA ASN A 113 0.20 6.77 -11.24
C ASN A 113 -0.65 5.50 -11.17
N PHE A 114 -1.17 5.01 -12.29
CA PHE A 114 -1.87 3.72 -12.35
C PHE A 114 -0.96 2.57 -11.94
N LEU A 115 0.22 2.48 -12.56
CA LEU A 115 1.21 1.44 -12.25
C LEU A 115 1.68 1.53 -10.80
N LYS A 116 1.94 2.74 -10.29
CA LYS A 116 2.27 2.98 -8.90
C LYS A 116 1.19 2.45 -7.95
N GLY A 117 -0.07 2.79 -8.21
CA GLY A 117 -1.20 2.28 -7.43
C GLY A 117 -1.28 0.76 -7.44
N ALA A 118 -1.17 0.15 -8.62
CA ALA A 118 -1.18 -1.30 -8.78
C ALA A 118 -0.04 -1.98 -8.01
N VAL A 119 1.16 -1.40 -8.00
CA VAL A 119 2.31 -1.92 -7.26
C VAL A 119 2.13 -1.74 -5.76
N LEU A 120 1.64 -0.57 -5.29
CA LEU A 120 1.38 -0.29 -3.87
C LEU A 120 0.42 -1.31 -3.24
N SER A 121 -0.54 -1.82 -4.01
CA SER A 121 -1.46 -2.85 -3.55
C SER A 121 -0.77 -4.14 -3.13
N GLY A 122 0.41 -4.45 -3.66
CA GLY A 122 1.21 -5.60 -3.25
C GLY A 122 1.63 -5.58 -1.77
N VAL A 123 1.77 -4.39 -1.17
CA VAL A 123 1.98 -4.25 0.28
C VAL A 123 0.67 -4.48 1.03
N SER A 124 -0.38 -3.75 0.67
CA SER A 124 -1.67 -3.77 1.38
C SER A 124 -2.34 -5.15 1.32
N ALA A 125 -2.20 -5.86 0.19
CA ALA A 125 -2.81 -7.18 -0.01
C ALA A 125 -2.28 -8.25 0.96
N VAL A 126 -1.00 -8.16 1.37
CA VAL A 126 -0.38 -9.21 2.18
C VAL A 126 0.02 -8.76 3.58
N ALA A 127 -0.10 -7.47 3.90
CA ALA A 127 0.32 -6.92 5.18
C ALA A 127 -0.34 -7.61 6.38
N LEU A 128 -1.66 -7.75 6.35
CA LEU A 128 -2.41 -8.40 7.45
C LEU A 128 -2.16 -9.90 7.49
N ALA A 129 -2.00 -10.56 6.33
CA ALA A 129 -1.66 -11.97 6.26
C ALA A 129 -0.26 -12.22 6.87
N TYR A 130 0.74 -11.40 6.52
CA TYR A 130 2.07 -11.48 7.11
C TYR A 130 2.02 -11.34 8.65
N LEU A 131 1.27 -10.36 9.16
CA LEU A 131 1.12 -10.18 10.59
C LEU A 131 0.45 -11.38 11.27
N SER A 132 -0.58 -11.97 10.69
CA SER A 132 -1.28 -13.12 11.26
C SER A 132 -0.43 -14.40 11.24
N GLU A 133 0.46 -14.54 10.25
CA GLU A 133 1.36 -15.67 10.12
C GLU A 133 2.56 -15.58 11.10
N GLU A 134 3.13 -14.38 11.29
CA GLU A 134 4.42 -14.20 11.97
C GLU A 134 4.32 -13.66 13.41
N VAL A 135 3.16 -13.13 13.82
CA VAL A 135 2.95 -12.52 15.15
C VAL A 135 2.01 -13.37 15.99
N ASP A 136 2.31 -13.47 17.28
CA ASP A 136 1.48 -14.20 18.23
C ASP A 136 0.10 -13.55 18.39
N ALA A 137 -0.93 -14.39 18.61
CA ALA A 137 -2.32 -13.96 18.75
C ALA A 137 -2.53 -12.95 19.89
N SER A 138 -1.75 -13.04 20.96
CA SER A 138 -1.84 -12.14 22.12
C SER A 138 -1.46 -10.69 21.81
N VAL A 139 -0.65 -10.45 20.75
CA VAL A 139 -0.11 -9.12 20.38
C VAL A 139 -0.42 -8.71 18.95
N ILE A 140 -1.13 -9.53 18.20
CA ILE A 140 -1.47 -9.24 16.79
C ILE A 140 -2.29 -7.96 16.66
N GLY A 141 -3.22 -7.69 17.59
CA GLY A 141 -4.02 -6.46 17.59
C GLY A 141 -3.15 -5.20 17.68
N LEU A 142 -2.10 -5.23 18.50
CA LEU A 142 -1.13 -4.14 18.59
C LEU A 142 -0.34 -3.96 17.29
N ALA A 143 0.07 -5.04 16.65
CA ALA A 143 0.80 -4.98 15.39
C ALA A 143 -0.06 -4.41 14.24
N ILE A 144 -1.31 -4.84 14.16
CA ILE A 144 -2.29 -4.35 13.18
C ILE A 144 -2.60 -2.87 13.42
N SER A 145 -2.87 -2.46 14.67
CA SER A 145 -3.19 -1.05 14.98
C SER A 145 -2.02 -0.12 14.64
N LEU A 146 -0.77 -0.53 14.86
CA LEU A 146 0.40 0.24 14.48
C LEU A 146 0.60 0.31 12.96
N TYR A 147 0.33 -0.76 12.23
CA TYR A 147 0.30 -0.71 10.76
C TYR A 147 -0.74 0.29 10.24
N LEU A 148 -1.97 0.23 10.76
CA LEU A 148 -3.04 1.15 10.40
C LEU A 148 -2.73 2.61 10.80
N SER A 149 -2.09 2.81 11.97
CA SER A 149 -1.58 4.13 12.37
C SER A 149 -0.54 4.65 11.38
N GLY A 150 0.36 3.77 10.91
CA GLY A 150 1.30 4.09 9.85
C GLY A 150 0.61 4.55 8.57
N ASN A 151 -0.49 3.89 8.16
CA ASN A 151 -1.29 4.29 7.01
C ASN A 151 -1.86 5.70 7.19
N THR A 152 -2.47 5.98 8.34
CA THR A 152 -3.07 7.29 8.64
C THR A 152 -2.02 8.40 8.67
N VAL A 153 -0.94 8.19 9.42
CA VAL A 153 0.18 9.15 9.51
C VAL A 153 0.81 9.36 8.14
N GLY A 154 1.00 8.30 7.36
CA GLY A 154 1.53 8.38 6.00
C GLY A 154 0.64 9.20 5.07
N GLY A 155 -0.67 8.98 5.11
CA GLY A 155 -1.63 9.75 4.32
C GLY A 155 -1.64 11.24 4.67
N MET A 156 -1.56 11.57 5.96
CA MET A 156 -1.42 12.96 6.42
C MET A 156 -0.07 13.56 6.02
N ALA A 157 1.02 12.85 6.28
CA ALA A 157 2.38 13.30 5.95
C ALA A 157 2.53 13.55 4.44
N GLY A 158 2.02 12.65 3.59
CA GLY A 158 2.04 12.82 2.14
C GLY A 158 1.34 14.09 1.67
N ARG A 159 0.17 14.40 2.25
CA ARG A 159 -0.57 15.63 1.93
C ARG A 159 0.15 16.88 2.43
N VAL A 160 0.54 16.90 3.70
CA VAL A 160 1.19 18.07 4.33
C VAL A 160 2.54 18.36 3.67
N MET A 161 3.40 17.35 3.55
CA MET A 161 4.71 17.52 2.89
C MET A 161 4.55 17.83 1.41
N GLY A 162 3.57 17.23 0.75
CA GLY A 162 3.21 17.56 -0.63
C GLY A 162 2.88 19.03 -0.80
N THR A 163 1.99 19.58 0.03
CA THR A 163 1.61 21.00 0.00
C THR A 163 2.79 21.92 0.31
N LEU A 164 3.59 21.59 1.34
CA LEU A 164 4.72 22.44 1.74
C LEU A 164 5.80 22.48 0.66
N LEU A 165 6.18 21.33 0.13
CA LEU A 165 7.25 21.23 -0.87
C LEU A 165 6.83 21.80 -2.22
N SER A 166 5.58 21.63 -2.63
CA SER A 166 5.08 22.21 -3.86
C SER A 166 4.95 23.73 -3.76
N GLY A 167 4.52 24.24 -2.62
CA GLY A 167 4.42 25.67 -2.37
C GLY A 167 5.78 26.40 -2.39
N TRP A 168 6.88 25.72 -2.07
CA TRP A 168 8.23 26.31 -2.14
C TRP A 168 8.84 26.31 -3.54
N SER A 169 8.44 25.37 -4.37
CA SER A 169 9.07 25.23 -5.70
C SER A 169 8.06 24.76 -6.76
N ASN A 170 7.70 23.48 -6.75
CA ASN A 170 6.85 22.91 -7.79
C ASN A 170 6.50 21.46 -7.39
N TRP A 171 5.38 20.93 -7.88
CA TRP A 171 4.90 19.58 -7.62
C TRP A 171 5.94 18.48 -7.96
N ARG A 172 6.85 18.72 -8.91
CA ARG A 172 7.89 17.75 -9.28
C ARG A 172 8.89 17.53 -8.17
N TYR A 173 9.30 18.60 -7.45
CA TYR A 173 10.20 18.49 -6.31
C TYR A 173 9.53 17.75 -5.14
N ALA A 174 8.24 17.97 -4.93
CA ALA A 174 7.48 17.22 -3.93
C ALA A 174 7.43 15.72 -4.27
N ALA A 175 7.19 15.37 -5.54
CA ALA A 175 7.21 13.99 -6.00
C ALA A 175 8.60 13.34 -5.87
N LEU A 176 9.67 14.07 -6.20
CA LEU A 176 11.05 13.62 -6.01
C LEU A 176 11.36 13.37 -4.54
N ALA A 177 11.08 14.34 -3.66
CA ALA A 177 11.41 14.26 -2.24
C ALA A 177 10.67 13.11 -1.56
N ILE A 178 9.35 13.01 -1.76
CA ILE A 178 8.55 11.91 -1.18
C ILE A 178 8.93 10.57 -1.80
N GLY A 179 9.21 10.52 -3.11
CA GLY A 179 9.67 9.33 -3.78
C GLY A 179 11.03 8.83 -3.24
N LEU A 180 11.99 9.71 -3.05
CA LEU A 180 13.31 9.37 -2.48
C LEU A 180 13.23 8.93 -1.02
N VAL A 181 12.46 9.64 -0.20
CA VAL A 181 12.22 9.23 1.20
C VAL A 181 11.57 7.85 1.24
N SER A 182 10.54 7.63 0.43
CA SER A 182 9.87 6.33 0.33
C SER A 182 10.78 5.22 -0.17
N LEU A 183 11.71 5.54 -1.09
CA LEU A 183 12.71 4.59 -1.58
C LEU A 183 13.68 4.17 -0.46
N ILE A 184 14.15 5.13 0.33
CA ILE A 184 15.00 4.85 1.51
C ILE A 184 14.23 3.96 2.49
N LEU A 185 12.97 4.29 2.79
CA LEU A 185 12.12 3.47 3.66
C LEU A 185 11.91 2.05 3.09
N GLY A 186 11.73 1.92 1.79
CA GLY A 186 11.60 0.62 1.10
C GLY A 186 12.88 -0.22 1.21
N ILE A 187 14.05 0.39 1.03
CA ILE A 187 15.35 -0.28 1.21
C ILE A 187 15.54 -0.70 2.68
N VAL A 188 15.27 0.20 3.63
CA VAL A 188 15.33 -0.12 5.07
C VAL A 188 14.38 -1.26 5.42
N PHE A 189 13.18 -1.27 4.83
CA PHE A 189 12.22 -2.35 5.00
C PHE A 189 12.79 -3.69 4.54
N ILE A 190 13.34 -3.79 3.32
CA ILE A 190 13.93 -5.02 2.79
C ILE A 190 15.07 -5.52 3.69
N CYS A 191 15.91 -4.61 4.19
CA CYS A 191 17.06 -4.97 5.03
C CYS A 191 16.67 -5.40 6.44
N LYS A 192 15.54 -4.92 6.97
CA LYS A 192 15.18 -5.09 8.38
C LYS A 192 14.02 -6.06 8.61
N ILE A 193 13.15 -6.28 7.62
CA ILE A 193 11.98 -7.14 7.78
C ILE A 193 12.41 -8.60 8.02
N PRO A 194 11.93 -9.25 9.06
CA PRO A 194 12.16 -10.68 9.24
C PRO A 194 11.55 -11.50 8.10
N ARG A 195 12.21 -12.59 7.75
CA ARG A 195 11.69 -13.50 6.73
C ARG A 195 10.38 -14.13 7.16
N SER A 196 9.52 -14.42 6.19
CA SER A 196 8.28 -15.18 6.41
C SER A 196 8.66 -16.66 6.68
N GLU A 197 8.78 -17.03 7.96
CA GLU A 197 9.17 -18.38 8.38
C GLU A 197 7.96 -19.31 8.49
N ASN A 198 6.80 -18.74 8.81
CA ASN A 198 5.54 -19.48 8.98
C ASN A 198 4.69 -19.48 7.69
N PHE A 199 5.23 -18.98 6.59
CA PHE A 199 4.55 -18.94 5.30
C PHE A 199 4.57 -20.31 4.63
N ALA A 200 3.39 -20.89 4.40
CA ALA A 200 3.23 -22.11 3.59
C ALA A 200 2.62 -21.74 2.23
N PRO A 201 3.37 -21.89 1.12
CA PRO A 201 2.84 -21.61 -0.21
C PRO A 201 1.63 -22.53 -0.49
N SER A 202 0.51 -21.94 -0.86
CA SER A 202 -0.69 -22.68 -1.24
C SER A 202 -1.01 -22.41 -2.70
N SER A 203 -0.95 -23.43 -3.53
CA SER A 203 -1.43 -23.41 -4.91
C SER A 203 -2.92 -23.72 -4.93
N VAL A 204 -3.75 -22.76 -4.53
CA VAL A 204 -5.21 -22.92 -4.63
C VAL A 204 -5.64 -22.56 -6.03
N ASP A 205 -6.44 -23.43 -6.64
CA ASP A 205 -7.00 -23.23 -7.99
C ASP A 205 -7.80 -21.91 -8.03
N VAL A 206 -7.40 -21.02 -8.95
CA VAL A 206 -8.02 -19.72 -9.19
C VAL A 206 -9.54 -19.86 -9.42
N ARG A 207 -9.95 -20.92 -10.10
CA ARG A 207 -11.36 -21.19 -10.42
C ARG A 207 -12.19 -21.45 -9.15
N LYS A 208 -11.62 -22.15 -8.18
CA LYS A 208 -12.26 -22.41 -6.88
C LYS A 208 -12.42 -21.12 -6.06
N ARG A 209 -11.40 -20.25 -6.06
CA ARG A 209 -11.45 -18.95 -5.36
C ARG A 209 -12.48 -17.99 -5.95
N VAL A 210 -12.58 -17.93 -7.28
CA VAL A 210 -13.61 -17.10 -7.94
C VAL A 210 -15.02 -17.60 -7.57
N GLY A 211 -15.22 -18.93 -7.53
CA GLY A 211 -16.48 -19.53 -7.10
C GLY A 211 -16.82 -19.22 -5.61
N ASP A 212 -15.83 -19.30 -4.75
CA ASP A 212 -16.01 -18.97 -3.32
C ASP A 212 -16.27 -17.47 -3.13
N MET A 213 -15.56 -16.60 -3.87
CA MET A 213 -15.79 -15.15 -3.84
C MET A 213 -17.20 -14.79 -4.31
N GLY A 214 -17.71 -15.46 -5.36
CA GLY A 214 -19.10 -15.28 -5.81
C GLY A 214 -20.14 -15.70 -4.73
N ARG A 215 -19.85 -16.76 -3.99
CA ARG A 215 -20.69 -17.19 -2.85
C ARG A 215 -20.68 -16.20 -1.69
N PHE A 216 -19.52 -15.56 -1.40
CA PHE A 216 -19.42 -14.53 -0.37
C PHE A 216 -20.16 -13.26 -0.76
N LEU A 217 -20.03 -12.80 -2.01
CA LEU A 217 -20.72 -11.62 -2.53
C LEU A 217 -22.26 -11.78 -2.54
N ASN A 218 -22.74 -13.03 -2.65
CA ASN A 218 -24.18 -13.30 -2.64
C ASN A 218 -24.78 -13.39 -1.21
N LYS A 219 -23.99 -13.31 -0.16
CA LYS A 219 -24.48 -13.24 1.23
C LYS A 219 -24.80 -11.78 1.57
N ILE A 220 -26.07 -11.51 1.90
CA ILE A 220 -26.57 -10.16 2.24
C ILE A 220 -25.78 -9.47 3.35
N THR A 221 -25.21 -10.25 4.27
CA THR A 221 -24.36 -9.76 5.36
C THR A 221 -23.08 -9.09 4.83
N PHE A 222 -22.44 -9.69 3.83
CA PHE A 222 -21.22 -9.10 3.23
C PHE A 222 -21.54 -7.86 2.39
N LEU A 223 -22.65 -7.89 1.64
CA LEU A 223 -23.15 -6.71 0.92
C LEU A 223 -23.43 -5.56 1.88
N GLY A 224 -24.06 -5.83 3.04
CA GLY A 224 -24.29 -4.83 4.08
C GLY A 224 -22.99 -4.25 4.65
N MET A 225 -21.99 -5.09 4.94
CA MET A 225 -20.68 -4.64 5.41
C MET A 225 -19.95 -3.78 4.38
N PHE A 226 -20.00 -4.16 3.09
CA PHE A 226 -19.44 -3.35 2.00
C PHE A 226 -20.14 -2.00 1.85
N LEU A 227 -21.46 -1.96 1.97
CA LEU A 227 -22.25 -0.74 1.90
C LEU A 227 -21.91 0.21 3.06
N VAL A 228 -21.83 -0.32 4.28
CA VAL A 228 -21.44 0.46 5.47
C VAL A 228 -20.01 1.00 5.33
N ALA A 229 -19.06 0.18 4.86
CA ALA A 229 -17.69 0.61 4.63
C ALA A 229 -17.60 1.69 3.53
N ALA A 230 -18.35 1.55 2.44
CA ALA A 230 -18.42 2.53 1.36
C ALA A 230 -19.03 3.86 1.82
N LEU A 231 -20.10 3.82 2.62
CA LEU A 231 -20.72 5.01 3.20
C LEU A 231 -19.79 5.69 4.21
N ALA A 232 -19.11 4.91 5.06
CA ALA A 232 -18.15 5.45 6.03
C ALA A 232 -16.94 6.13 5.35
N MET A 233 -16.49 5.63 4.20
CA MET A 233 -15.42 6.27 3.44
C MET A 233 -15.90 7.41 2.52
N GLY A 234 -17.16 7.44 2.14
CA GLY A 234 -17.74 8.48 1.30
C GLY A 234 -18.01 9.80 2.03
N HIS A 235 -17.94 9.80 3.37
CA HIS A 235 -18.10 11.00 4.21
C HIS A 235 -16.78 11.68 4.60
N LEU A 236 -15.62 11.14 4.16
CA LEU A 236 -14.29 11.73 4.34
C LEU A 236 -13.80 12.39 3.06
#